data_23d1e7068946069fdf52f5b63089547e
#
_entry.id   23d1e7068946069fdf52f5b63089547e
#
_cell.length_a   1.000
_cell.length_b   1.000
_cell.length_c   1.000
_cell.angle_alpha   90.00
_cell.angle_beta   90.00
_cell.angle_gamma   90.00
#
_symmetry.space_group_name_H-M   'P 1'
#
loop_
_entity.id
_entity.type
_entity.pdbx_description
1 polymer ?
#
loop_
_entity_poly.entity_id
_entity_poly.type
_entity_poly.pdbx_seq_one_letter_code
_entity_poly.pdbx_strand_id
1 'polypeptide(L)' 'MADTFEKVKKIIVDRLGVEESEVTMEASFKDDLGADSLDVVELVMELEDEFDLEISDEEAEKISTVGEVVAYIESQK' A
#
# COMPACT_ATOMS: atom_id res chain seq x y z
N MET A 1 3.45 15.13 -6.56
CA MET A 1 2.45 14.75 -7.54
C MET A 1 1.71 13.51 -7.10
N ALA A 2 0.57 13.26 -7.68
CA ALA A 2 -0.29 12.16 -7.27
C ALA A 2 0.10 10.81 -7.84
N ASP A 3 1.17 10.74 -8.63
CA ASP A 3 1.53 9.50 -9.33
C ASP A 3 1.77 8.33 -8.39
N THR A 4 2.48 8.56 -7.29
CA THR A 4 2.77 7.49 -6.35
C THR A 4 1.48 6.96 -5.74
N PHE A 5 0.64 7.86 -5.27
CA PHE A 5 -0.64 7.48 -4.68
C PHE A 5 -1.52 6.74 -5.69
N GLU A 6 -1.57 7.24 -6.92
CA GLU A 6 -2.40 6.60 -7.95
C GLU A 6 -1.94 5.19 -8.26
N LYS A 7 -0.64 4.97 -8.33
CA LYS A 7 -0.11 3.64 -8.57
C LYS A 7 -0.39 2.70 -7.40
N VAL A 8 -0.20 3.19 -6.19
CA VAL A 8 -0.48 2.41 -4.99
C VAL A 8 -1.96 2.04 -4.95
N LYS A 9 -2.83 3.01 -5.23
CA LYS A 9 -4.26 2.79 -5.22
C LYS A 9 -4.65 1.69 -6.23
N LYS A 10 -4.10 1.77 -7.42
CA LYS A 10 -4.41 0.79 -8.46
C LYS A 10 -4.02 -0.62 -8.03
N ILE A 11 -2.86 -0.74 -7.44
CA ILE A 11 -2.38 -2.04 -6.96
C ILE A 11 -3.30 -2.57 -5.86
N ILE A 12 -3.71 -1.71 -4.95
CA ILE A 12 -4.60 -2.09 -3.86
C ILE A 12 -5.94 -2.55 -4.40
N VAL A 13 -6.50 -1.82 -5.35
CA VAL A 13 -7.77 -2.19 -5.97
C VAL A 13 -7.68 -3.56 -6.61
N ASP A 14 -6.61 -3.81 -7.35
CA ASP A 14 -6.41 -5.09 -8.02
C ASP A 14 -6.24 -6.24 -7.02
N ARG A 15 -5.47 -6.01 -5.98
CA ARG A 15 -5.15 -7.07 -5.03
C ARG A 15 -6.29 -7.39 -4.08
N LEU A 16 -6.92 -6.37 -3.55
CA LEU A 16 -7.93 -6.54 -2.51
C LEU A 16 -9.36 -6.55 -3.05
N GLY A 17 -9.53 -6.16 -4.30
CA GLY A 17 -10.85 -6.13 -4.91
C GLY A 17 -11.76 -5.07 -4.32
N VAL A 18 -11.18 -3.99 -3.79
CA VAL A 18 -11.95 -2.89 -3.23
C VAL A 18 -12.15 -1.81 -4.29
N GLU A 19 -13.06 -0.90 -4.02
CA GLU A 19 -13.34 0.19 -4.95
C GLU A 19 -12.33 1.31 -4.77
N GLU A 20 -12.08 2.06 -5.84
CA GLU A 20 -11.14 3.16 -5.79
C GLU A 20 -11.52 4.20 -4.76
N SER A 21 -12.81 4.43 -4.58
CA SER A 21 -13.29 5.41 -3.61
C SER A 21 -12.98 5.02 -2.17
N GLU A 22 -12.73 3.75 -1.93
CA GLU A 22 -12.39 3.27 -0.60
C GLU A 22 -10.91 3.47 -0.28
N VAL A 23 -10.09 3.66 -1.31
CA VAL A 23 -8.64 3.79 -1.12
C VAL A 23 -8.29 5.26 -0.98
N THR A 24 -8.17 5.70 0.26
CA THR A 24 -7.77 7.07 0.59
C THR A 24 -6.49 7.01 1.41
N MET A 25 -5.84 8.15 1.57
CA MET A 25 -4.61 8.22 2.36
C MET A 25 -4.82 7.76 3.80
N GLU A 26 -6.02 7.97 4.31
CA GLU A 26 -6.35 7.60 5.69
C GLU A 26 -6.87 6.19 5.85
N ALA A 27 -7.15 5.51 4.74
CA ALA A 27 -7.70 4.17 4.78
C ALA A 27 -6.73 3.19 5.44
N SER A 28 -7.24 2.42 6.39
CA SER A 28 -6.47 1.39 7.06
C SER A 28 -6.62 0.08 6.28
N PHE A 29 -5.51 -0.61 6.04
CA PHE A 29 -5.57 -1.84 5.27
C PHE A 29 -6.44 -2.89 5.94
N LYS A 30 -6.35 -3.02 7.25
CA LYS A 30 -7.11 -4.03 7.97
C LYS A 30 -8.53 -3.58 8.28
N ASP A 31 -8.69 -2.34 8.72
CA ASP A 31 -9.99 -1.86 9.18
C ASP A 31 -10.90 -1.38 8.05
N ASP A 32 -10.33 -0.66 7.11
CA ASP A 32 -11.13 -0.06 6.03
C ASP A 32 -11.16 -0.90 4.77
N LEU A 33 -10.07 -1.57 4.46
CA LEU A 33 -9.97 -2.35 3.23
C LEU A 33 -10.14 -3.85 3.44
N GLY A 34 -10.21 -4.27 4.69
CA GLY A 34 -10.44 -5.67 5.02
C GLY A 34 -9.29 -6.61 4.69
N ALA A 35 -8.09 -6.10 4.58
CA ALA A 35 -6.93 -6.93 4.29
C ALA A 35 -6.41 -7.58 5.58
N ASP A 36 -6.03 -8.85 5.49
CA ASP A 36 -5.37 -9.48 6.63
C ASP A 36 -3.86 -9.39 6.45
N SER A 37 -3.12 -9.99 7.40
CA SER A 37 -1.64 -9.90 7.39
C SER A 37 -1.04 -10.42 6.10
N LEU A 38 -1.57 -11.52 5.61
CA LEU A 38 -1.05 -12.13 4.39
C LEU A 38 -1.29 -11.24 3.18
N ASP A 39 -2.47 -10.64 3.12
CA ASP A 39 -2.78 -9.70 2.04
C ASP A 39 -1.82 -8.52 2.05
N VAL A 40 -1.52 -8.01 3.24
CA VAL A 40 -0.60 -6.88 3.36
C VAL A 40 0.80 -7.27 2.90
N VAL A 41 1.26 -8.47 3.27
CA VAL A 41 2.57 -8.94 2.85
C VAL A 41 2.65 -9.04 1.33
N GLU A 42 1.64 -9.63 0.71
CA GLU A 42 1.61 -9.75 -0.74
C GLU A 42 1.55 -8.40 -1.42
N LEU A 43 0.78 -7.49 -0.84
CA LEU A 43 0.68 -6.14 -1.36
C LEU A 43 2.03 -5.43 -1.32
N VAL A 44 2.75 -5.58 -0.21
CA VAL A 44 4.07 -4.99 -0.05
C VAL A 44 5.03 -5.52 -1.11
N MET A 45 4.99 -6.82 -1.37
CA MET A 45 5.85 -7.43 -2.38
C MET A 45 5.55 -6.87 -3.77
N GLU A 46 4.28 -6.67 -4.07
CA GLU A 46 3.87 -6.08 -5.33
C GLU A 46 4.39 -4.65 -5.47
N LEU A 47 4.32 -3.90 -4.39
CA LEU A 47 4.81 -2.52 -4.37
C LEU A 47 6.31 -2.47 -4.57
N GLU A 48 7.04 -3.42 -3.99
CA GLU A 48 8.48 -3.50 -4.18
C GLU A 48 8.84 -3.68 -5.64
N ASP A 49 8.10 -4.55 -6.32
CA ASP A 49 8.31 -4.78 -7.74
C ASP A 49 7.96 -3.55 -8.58
N GLU A 50 6.83 -2.95 -8.27
CA GLU A 50 6.33 -1.83 -9.07
C GLU A 50 7.24 -0.61 -8.97
N PHE A 51 7.76 -0.34 -7.78
CA PHE A 51 8.57 0.84 -7.53
C PHE A 51 10.07 0.56 -7.48
N ASP A 52 10.44 -0.70 -7.67
CA ASP A 52 11.84 -1.12 -7.69
C ASP A 52 12.58 -0.68 -6.41
N LEU A 53 12.00 -1.03 -5.28
CA LEU A 53 12.58 -0.72 -3.98
C LEU A 53 12.38 -1.90 -3.04
N GLU A 54 13.04 -1.85 -1.88
CA GLU A 54 12.91 -2.89 -0.88
C GLU A 54 12.24 -2.33 0.38
N ILE A 55 11.30 -3.09 0.92
CA ILE A 55 10.63 -2.74 2.15
C ILE A 55 10.92 -3.86 3.14
N SER A 56 11.62 -3.54 4.23
CA SER A 56 11.95 -4.54 5.23
C SER A 56 10.69 -5.03 5.95
N ASP A 57 10.79 -6.19 6.58
CA ASP A 57 9.66 -6.74 7.34
C ASP A 57 9.24 -5.78 8.45
N GLU A 58 10.22 -5.15 9.08
CA GLU A 58 9.94 -4.19 10.15
C GLU A 58 9.13 -3.01 9.62
N GLU A 59 9.51 -2.50 8.47
CA GLU A 59 8.77 -1.37 7.86
C GLU A 59 7.39 -1.80 7.44
N ALA A 60 7.27 -3.01 6.87
CA ALA A 60 5.98 -3.53 6.46
C ALA A 60 5.02 -3.66 7.64
N GLU A 61 5.55 -4.08 8.80
CA GLU A 61 4.72 -4.22 9.99
C GLU A 61 4.22 -2.89 10.53
N LYS A 62 4.97 -1.82 10.28
CA LYS A 62 4.58 -0.49 10.73
C LYS A 62 3.55 0.16 9.83
N ILE A 63 3.41 -0.34 8.62
CA ILE A 63 2.47 0.22 7.66
C ILE A 63 1.06 -0.23 8.04
N SER A 64 0.20 0.73 8.34
CA SER A 64 -1.19 0.42 8.65
C SER A 64 -2.16 1.17 7.77
N THR A 65 -1.75 2.29 7.15
CA THR A 65 -2.63 3.04 6.25
C THR A 65 -1.99 3.21 4.89
N VAL A 66 -2.82 3.54 3.91
CA VAL A 66 -2.36 3.81 2.55
C VAL A 66 -1.37 4.97 2.55
N GLY A 67 -1.65 5.99 3.33
CA GLY A 67 -0.77 7.16 3.42
C GLY A 67 0.63 6.80 3.89
N GLU A 68 0.73 5.86 4.81
CA GLU A 68 2.04 5.43 5.31
C GLU A 68 2.85 4.75 4.22
N VAL A 69 2.20 3.94 3.40
CA VAL A 69 2.86 3.30 2.26
C VAL A 69 3.35 4.35 1.27
N VAL A 70 2.49 5.29 0.94
CA VAL A 70 2.84 6.35 -0.01
C VAL A 70 4.00 7.17 0.52
N ALA A 71 3.96 7.52 1.80
CA ALA A 71 5.04 8.29 2.42
C ALA A 71 6.36 7.54 2.38
N TYR A 72 6.31 6.25 2.67
CA TYR A 72 7.52 5.44 2.64
C TYR A 72 8.13 5.41 1.25
N ILE A 73 7.30 5.16 0.24
CA ILE A 73 7.76 5.10 -1.14
C ILE A 73 8.35 6.44 -1.56
N GLU A 74 7.68 7.53 -1.21
CA GLU A 74 8.16 8.87 -1.55
C GLU A 74 9.51 9.16 -0.91
N SER A 75 9.72 8.65 0.29
CA SER A 75 10.99 8.86 1.00
C SER A 75 12.14 8.07 0.39
N GLN A 76 11.83 7.05 -0.40
CA GLN A 76 12.86 6.21 -1.04
C GLN A 76 13.25 6.69 -2.43
N LYS A 77 12.55 7.66 -2.94
CA LYS A 77 12.86 8.18 -4.27
C LYS A 77 14.08 9.07 -4.31
#